data_89d9b4888c6a67a7b8ae35db720a0e3c
#
_entry.id   89d9b4888c6a67a7b8ae35db720a0e3c
#
_cell.length_a   1.000
_cell.length_b   1.000
_cell.length_c   1.000
_cell.angle_alpha   90.00
_cell.angle_beta   90.00
_cell.angle_gamma   90.00
#
_symmetry.space_group_name_H-M   'P 1'
#
loop_
_entity.id
_entity.type
_entity.pdbx_description
1 polymer ?
#
loop_
_entity_poly.entity_id
_entity_poly.type
_entity_poly.pdbx_seq_one_letter_code
_entity_poly.pdbx_strand_id
1 'polypeptide(L)'
;MNQGAVAYDDLEALVAHQLKGNINGLVSVGTTGESPTLSHKEHVEVIRATVAAAGGKVPVIAGTGSNSTDEAVDLTKNAEVAGADGFLVVAPYYNKPSQEGLFQHFSQIAESTEKPIVLYSIPSRCGIEISVDVTARLYEKYPHVCCMKAAEGSCEKVTEYVRALGPDYAVMSGDDGLILPFMSAGATGVISVASNLLVDPLVQMVQAAKNNDYATARETYLKYYPFFKAIFLEPNPVPIKYALKQAGIIQSEEVRLPLSGLTDGTRRVLDALFAELGLI
;
A
#
# COMPACT_ATOMS: atom_id res chain seq x y z
N MET A 1 -3.24 -9.05 -14.43
CA MET A 1 -3.39 -8.91 -15.91
C MET A 1 -3.60 -10.29 -16.51
N ASN A 2 -4.29 -10.38 -17.61
CA ASN A 2 -4.44 -11.60 -18.40
C ASN A 2 -4.54 -11.22 -19.88
N GLN A 3 -3.62 -11.70 -20.71
CA GLN A 3 -3.50 -11.36 -22.14
C GLN A 3 -3.47 -9.84 -22.39
N GLY A 4 -2.74 -9.10 -21.55
CA GLY A 4 -2.58 -7.64 -21.60
C GLY A 4 -3.77 -6.84 -21.03
N ALA A 5 -4.90 -7.47 -20.71
CA ALA A 5 -6.06 -6.81 -20.14
C ALA A 5 -6.10 -6.93 -18.59
N VAL A 6 -6.87 -6.07 -17.93
CA VAL A 6 -7.15 -6.21 -16.49
C VAL A 6 -8.00 -7.48 -16.27
N ALA A 7 -7.53 -8.36 -15.36
CA ALA A 7 -8.23 -9.60 -15.00
C ALA A 7 -9.20 -9.31 -13.83
N TYR A 8 -10.42 -8.91 -14.13
CA TYR A 8 -11.42 -8.55 -13.11
C TYR A 8 -11.86 -9.74 -12.27
N ASP A 9 -11.93 -10.96 -12.84
CA ASP A 9 -12.25 -12.16 -12.09
C ASP A 9 -11.17 -12.47 -11.02
N ASP A 10 -9.89 -12.28 -11.38
CA ASP A 10 -8.76 -12.41 -10.43
C ASP A 10 -8.82 -11.33 -9.35
N LEU A 11 -9.23 -10.11 -9.70
CA LEU A 11 -9.41 -9.01 -8.73
C LEU A 11 -10.51 -9.34 -7.72
N GLU A 12 -11.64 -9.83 -8.19
CA GLU A 12 -12.76 -10.25 -7.32
C GLU A 12 -12.35 -11.40 -6.40
N ALA A 13 -11.66 -12.41 -6.93
CA ALA A 13 -11.14 -13.53 -6.15
C ALA A 13 -10.14 -13.06 -5.07
N LEU A 14 -9.23 -12.13 -5.41
CA LEU A 14 -8.28 -11.54 -4.47
C LEU A 14 -9.00 -10.77 -3.37
N VAL A 15 -9.97 -9.93 -3.70
CA VAL A 15 -10.78 -9.20 -2.71
C VAL A 15 -11.52 -10.18 -1.79
N ALA A 16 -12.12 -11.23 -2.35
CA ALA A 16 -12.80 -12.26 -1.55
C ALA A 16 -11.83 -12.96 -0.57
N HIS A 17 -10.59 -13.26 -1.02
CA HIS A 17 -9.54 -13.81 -0.17
C HIS A 17 -9.18 -12.86 0.99
N GLN A 18 -9.00 -11.55 0.71
CA GLN A 18 -8.73 -10.54 1.73
C GLN A 18 -9.85 -10.45 2.77
N LEU A 19 -11.09 -10.39 2.31
CA LEU A 19 -12.26 -10.31 3.20
C LEU A 19 -12.42 -11.55 4.09
N LYS A 20 -12.08 -12.73 3.59
CA LYS A 20 -12.11 -13.99 4.35
C LYS A 20 -11.09 -13.99 5.49
N GLY A 21 -9.93 -13.34 5.30
CA GLY A 21 -8.86 -13.23 6.30
C GLY A 21 -9.02 -12.03 7.24
N ASN A 22 -10.19 -11.39 7.31
CA ASN A 22 -10.50 -10.28 8.22
C ASN A 22 -9.59 -9.04 8.04
N ILE A 23 -9.21 -8.71 6.80
CA ILE A 23 -8.46 -7.50 6.51
C ILE A 23 -9.22 -6.25 6.98
N ASN A 24 -8.51 -5.22 7.44
CA ASN A 24 -9.11 -3.99 7.94
C ASN A 24 -9.49 -2.98 6.86
N GLY A 25 -8.90 -3.08 5.67
CA GLY A 25 -9.17 -2.22 4.52
C GLY A 25 -8.39 -2.66 3.30
N LEU A 26 -8.77 -2.13 2.15
CA LEU A 26 -8.13 -2.43 0.86
C LEU A 26 -7.52 -1.16 0.26
N VAL A 27 -6.37 -1.31 -0.40
CA VAL A 27 -5.81 -0.25 -1.23
C VAL A 27 -5.91 -0.67 -2.69
N SER A 28 -6.80 -0.03 -3.44
CA SER A 28 -6.94 -0.21 -4.88
C SER A 28 -5.96 0.67 -5.63
N VAL A 29 -5.43 0.19 -6.74
CA VAL A 29 -4.56 0.92 -7.67
C VAL A 29 -3.37 1.65 -7.02
N GLY A 30 -2.79 1.07 -5.95
CA GLY A 30 -1.47 1.47 -5.48
C GLY A 30 -0.35 0.93 -6.38
N THR A 31 0.90 1.01 -5.92
CA THR A 31 2.07 0.44 -6.65
C THR A 31 1.89 -1.05 -6.94
N THR A 32 1.43 -1.83 -5.94
CA THR A 32 1.16 -3.27 -6.07
C THR A 32 0.01 -3.55 -7.04
N GLY A 33 -0.94 -2.64 -7.16
CA GLY A 33 -2.05 -2.68 -8.13
C GLY A 33 -1.67 -2.21 -9.54
N GLU A 34 -0.37 -2.08 -9.86
CA GLU A 34 0.15 -1.71 -11.18
C GLU A 34 -0.41 -0.36 -11.72
N SER A 35 -0.71 0.58 -10.82
CA SER A 35 -1.25 1.90 -11.18
C SER A 35 -0.55 2.58 -12.36
N PRO A 36 0.81 2.60 -12.47
CA PRO A 36 1.49 3.32 -13.55
C PRO A 36 1.22 2.77 -14.96
N THR A 37 0.73 1.55 -15.09
CA THR A 37 0.50 0.88 -16.40
C THR A 37 -0.99 0.71 -16.72
N LEU A 38 -1.87 1.28 -15.90
CA LEU A 38 -3.30 1.40 -16.19
C LEU A 38 -3.55 2.71 -16.96
N SER A 39 -4.38 2.66 -18.00
CA SER A 39 -4.96 3.88 -18.54
C SER A 39 -5.88 4.54 -17.50
N HIS A 40 -6.13 5.84 -17.59
CA HIS A 40 -7.03 6.53 -16.65
C HIS A 40 -8.42 5.90 -16.58
N LYS A 41 -8.92 5.38 -17.69
CA LYS A 41 -10.18 4.64 -17.73
C LYS A 41 -10.10 3.34 -16.93
N GLU A 42 -9.09 2.51 -17.17
CA GLU A 42 -8.88 1.27 -16.41
C GLU A 42 -8.67 1.56 -14.92
N HIS A 43 -7.94 2.62 -14.58
CA HIS A 43 -7.71 3.03 -13.20
C HIS A 43 -9.03 3.25 -12.44
N VAL A 44 -9.96 4.01 -13.01
CA VAL A 44 -11.29 4.24 -12.43
C VAL A 44 -12.13 2.96 -12.37
N GLU A 45 -12.09 2.13 -13.44
CA GLU A 45 -12.83 0.88 -13.48
C GLU A 45 -12.33 -0.13 -12.44
N VAL A 46 -11.01 -0.23 -12.22
CA VAL A 46 -10.42 -1.10 -11.17
C VAL A 46 -10.84 -0.65 -9.78
N ILE A 47 -10.88 0.67 -9.52
CA ILE A 47 -11.39 1.20 -8.24
C ILE A 47 -12.86 0.79 -8.06
N ARG A 48 -13.70 1.02 -9.06
CA ARG A 48 -15.13 0.68 -9.02
C ARG A 48 -15.34 -0.81 -8.78
N ALA A 49 -14.60 -1.67 -9.48
CA ALA A 49 -14.65 -3.11 -9.29
C ALA A 49 -14.21 -3.53 -7.88
N THR A 50 -13.15 -2.92 -7.34
CA THR A 50 -12.70 -3.18 -5.96
C THR A 50 -13.77 -2.79 -4.95
N VAL A 51 -14.38 -1.60 -5.10
CA VAL A 51 -15.47 -1.12 -4.22
C VAL A 51 -16.68 -2.06 -4.28
N ALA A 52 -17.07 -2.48 -5.48
CA ALA A 52 -18.17 -3.41 -5.67
C ALA A 52 -17.88 -4.77 -5.00
N ALA A 53 -16.68 -5.33 -5.20
CA ALA A 53 -16.27 -6.59 -4.60
C ALA A 53 -16.12 -6.52 -3.07
N ALA A 54 -15.67 -5.38 -2.52
CA ALA A 54 -15.62 -5.14 -1.07
C ALA A 54 -17.03 -5.11 -0.45
N GLY A 55 -18.03 -4.64 -1.21
CA GLY A 55 -19.44 -4.65 -0.79
C GLY A 55 -19.71 -3.92 0.53
N GLY A 56 -18.94 -2.89 0.85
CA GLY A 56 -19.05 -2.11 2.09
C GLY A 56 -18.59 -2.84 3.37
N LYS A 57 -17.97 -4.02 3.24
CA LYS A 57 -17.48 -4.79 4.42
C LYS A 57 -16.23 -4.17 5.04
N VAL A 58 -15.41 -3.55 4.24
CA VAL A 58 -14.18 -2.84 4.65
C VAL A 58 -14.00 -1.59 3.77
N PRO A 59 -13.33 -0.54 4.27
CA PRO A 59 -13.05 0.65 3.47
C PRO A 59 -12.09 0.33 2.31
N VAL A 60 -12.30 1.02 1.19
CA VAL A 60 -11.45 0.98 0.00
C VAL A 60 -10.77 2.33 -0.18
N ILE A 61 -9.45 2.34 -0.06
CA ILE A 61 -8.59 3.49 -0.29
C ILE A 61 -8.04 3.41 -1.72
N ALA A 62 -8.24 4.44 -2.52
CA ALA A 62 -7.75 4.48 -3.90
C ALA A 62 -6.39 5.18 -4.00
N GLY A 63 -5.44 4.60 -4.72
CA GLY A 63 -4.19 5.27 -5.09
C GLY A 63 -4.47 6.35 -6.15
N THR A 64 -4.25 7.63 -5.82
CA THR A 64 -4.56 8.75 -6.72
C THR A 64 -3.40 9.73 -6.91
N GLY A 65 -2.23 9.44 -6.32
CA GLY A 65 -1.05 10.29 -6.46
C GLY A 65 -0.46 10.27 -7.87
N SER A 66 -0.02 11.43 -8.32
CA SER A 66 0.70 11.65 -9.58
C SER A 66 1.82 12.68 -9.39
N ASN A 67 2.74 12.76 -10.33
CA ASN A 67 3.74 13.83 -10.40
C ASN A 67 3.21 15.10 -11.11
N SER A 68 1.98 15.09 -11.58
CA SER A 68 1.20 16.25 -12.03
C SER A 68 0.09 16.54 -11.02
N THR A 69 0.01 17.77 -10.54
CA THR A 69 -1.03 18.17 -9.56
C THR A 69 -2.43 18.04 -10.13
N ASP A 70 -2.64 18.53 -11.36
CA ASP A 70 -3.94 18.47 -12.03
C ASP A 70 -4.40 17.02 -12.22
N GLU A 71 -3.49 16.14 -12.64
CA GLU A 71 -3.78 14.70 -12.79
C GLU A 71 -4.14 14.06 -11.44
N ALA A 72 -3.41 14.36 -10.36
CA ALA A 72 -3.71 13.84 -9.03
C ALA A 72 -5.08 14.31 -8.52
N VAL A 73 -5.46 15.56 -8.77
CA VAL A 73 -6.79 16.11 -8.46
C VAL A 73 -7.88 15.40 -9.26
N ASP A 74 -7.67 15.20 -10.56
CA ASP A 74 -8.63 14.51 -11.42
C ASP A 74 -8.80 13.03 -11.04
N LEU A 75 -7.69 12.34 -10.75
CA LEU A 75 -7.73 10.95 -10.26
C LEU A 75 -8.48 10.85 -8.93
N THR A 76 -8.27 11.81 -8.01
CA THR A 76 -8.95 11.84 -6.70
C THR A 76 -10.46 12.03 -6.88
N LYS A 77 -10.90 12.99 -7.68
CA LYS A 77 -12.32 13.22 -7.97
C LYS A 77 -12.97 12.01 -8.64
N ASN A 78 -12.30 11.41 -9.63
CA ASN A 78 -12.81 10.22 -10.32
C ASN A 78 -12.89 9.00 -9.39
N ALA A 79 -11.92 8.82 -8.49
CA ALA A 79 -11.93 7.77 -7.48
C ALA A 79 -13.08 7.97 -6.47
N GLU A 80 -13.36 9.20 -6.08
CA GLU A 80 -14.50 9.53 -5.22
C GLU A 80 -15.83 9.17 -5.87
N VAL A 81 -16.02 9.52 -7.15
CA VAL A 81 -17.20 9.12 -7.95
C VAL A 81 -17.28 7.60 -8.12
N ALA A 82 -16.15 6.91 -8.19
CA ALA A 82 -16.10 5.44 -8.25
C ALA A 82 -16.45 4.76 -6.91
N GLY A 83 -16.60 5.52 -5.81
CA GLY A 83 -17.04 5.04 -4.52
C GLY A 83 -15.92 4.74 -3.52
N ALA A 84 -14.68 5.18 -3.76
CA ALA A 84 -13.60 5.04 -2.78
C ALA A 84 -13.93 5.78 -1.47
N ASP A 85 -13.49 5.23 -0.34
CA ASP A 85 -13.71 5.78 1.01
C ASP A 85 -12.61 6.76 1.42
N GLY A 86 -11.47 6.77 0.74
CA GLY A 86 -10.34 7.67 0.96
C GLY A 86 -9.26 7.46 -0.11
N PHE A 87 -8.15 8.18 0.03
CA PHE A 87 -7.14 8.26 -1.04
C PHE A 87 -5.74 8.06 -0.50
N LEU A 88 -4.93 7.30 -1.23
CA LEU A 88 -3.49 7.13 -1.01
C LEU A 88 -2.75 7.97 -2.05
N VAL A 89 -2.10 9.03 -1.59
CA VAL A 89 -1.45 10.01 -2.48
C VAL A 89 0.06 9.93 -2.29
N VAL A 90 0.73 9.31 -3.26
CA VAL A 90 2.18 9.19 -3.29
C VAL A 90 2.83 10.54 -3.60
N ALA A 91 4.00 10.80 -3.01
CA ALA A 91 4.81 11.97 -3.36
C ALA A 91 5.11 12.01 -4.86
N PRO A 92 5.09 13.21 -5.49
CA PRO A 92 5.50 13.35 -6.90
C PRO A 92 6.84 12.70 -7.17
N TYR A 93 6.88 11.81 -8.15
CA TYR A 93 8.07 11.10 -8.60
C TYR A 93 8.68 11.78 -9.82
N TYR A 94 9.97 11.59 -10.06
CA TYR A 94 10.73 12.06 -11.22
C TYR A 94 11.07 13.56 -11.17
N ASN A 95 10.08 14.49 -11.06
CA ASN A 95 10.27 15.95 -11.12
C ASN A 95 10.79 16.57 -9.81
N LYS A 96 10.82 15.82 -8.69
CA LYS A 96 11.45 16.17 -7.42
C LYS A 96 11.15 17.61 -6.95
N PRO A 97 9.88 17.96 -6.67
CA PRO A 97 9.55 19.30 -6.21
C PRO A 97 10.20 19.64 -4.86
N SER A 98 10.31 20.94 -4.55
CA SER A 98 10.71 21.40 -3.22
C SER A 98 9.66 21.04 -2.17
N GLN A 99 9.99 21.14 -0.87
CA GLN A 99 9.03 20.91 0.22
C GLN A 99 7.84 21.85 0.16
N GLU A 100 8.05 23.11 -0.25
CA GLU A 100 6.94 24.07 -0.49
C GLU A 100 6.08 23.65 -1.70
N GLY A 101 6.70 23.15 -2.76
CA GLY A 101 5.98 22.56 -3.90
C GLY A 101 5.15 21.34 -3.49
N LEU A 102 5.65 20.49 -2.59
CA LEU A 102 4.89 19.37 -2.01
C LEU A 102 3.69 19.88 -1.21
N PHE A 103 3.89 20.89 -0.35
CA PHE A 103 2.79 21.47 0.41
C PHE A 103 1.68 22.01 -0.50
N GLN A 104 2.04 22.74 -1.55
CA GLN A 104 1.07 23.30 -2.51
C GLN A 104 0.37 22.19 -3.31
N HIS A 105 1.12 21.17 -3.77
CA HIS A 105 0.59 20.01 -4.48
C HIS A 105 -0.47 19.28 -3.64
N PHE A 106 -0.12 18.86 -2.42
CA PHE A 106 -1.05 18.15 -1.54
C PHE A 106 -2.20 19.04 -1.06
N SER A 107 -2.00 20.36 -0.92
CA SER A 107 -3.07 21.30 -0.61
C SER A 107 -4.16 21.28 -1.68
N GLN A 108 -3.80 21.35 -2.96
CA GLN A 108 -4.79 21.34 -4.05
C GLN A 108 -5.55 20.00 -4.11
N ILE A 109 -4.88 18.88 -3.81
CA ILE A 109 -5.55 17.58 -3.73
C ILE A 109 -6.51 17.57 -2.53
N ALA A 110 -6.08 18.05 -1.36
CA ALA A 110 -6.92 18.12 -0.17
C ALA A 110 -8.13 19.04 -0.34
N GLU A 111 -7.99 20.14 -1.09
CA GLU A 111 -9.09 21.06 -1.42
C GLU A 111 -10.11 20.43 -2.40
N SER A 112 -9.78 19.31 -3.05
CA SER A 112 -10.66 18.67 -4.03
C SER A 112 -11.59 17.62 -3.44
N THR A 113 -11.45 17.27 -2.15
CA THR A 113 -12.23 16.25 -1.46
C THR A 113 -12.31 16.51 0.04
N GLU A 114 -13.32 15.96 0.69
CA GLU A 114 -13.45 15.95 2.17
C GLU A 114 -13.14 14.57 2.78
N LYS A 115 -12.86 13.56 1.93
CA LYS A 115 -12.56 12.19 2.38
C LYS A 115 -11.13 12.06 2.89
N PRO A 116 -10.85 11.06 3.75
CA PRO A 116 -9.52 10.84 4.31
C PRO A 116 -8.44 10.69 3.25
N ILE A 117 -7.31 11.36 3.46
CA ILE A 117 -6.11 11.27 2.63
C ILE A 117 -4.97 10.64 3.44
N VAL A 118 -4.35 9.63 2.85
CA VAL A 118 -3.11 9.01 3.30
C VAL A 118 -1.98 9.55 2.44
N LEU A 119 -1.09 10.34 3.00
CA LEU A 119 0.15 10.73 2.33
C LEU A 119 1.08 9.51 2.21
N TYR A 120 1.78 9.39 1.10
CA TYR A 120 2.69 8.27 0.89
C TYR A 120 4.09 8.75 0.54
N SER A 121 5.02 8.58 1.48
CA SER A 121 6.43 8.92 1.34
C SER A 121 7.25 7.66 1.06
N ILE A 122 7.85 7.58 -0.13
CA ILE A 122 8.70 6.46 -0.58
C ILE A 122 9.90 6.98 -1.39
N PRO A 123 10.94 7.50 -0.72
CA PRO A 123 12.11 8.10 -1.39
C PRO A 123 12.83 7.17 -2.34
N SER A 124 12.83 5.86 -2.07
CA SER A 124 13.46 4.85 -2.94
C SER A 124 12.83 4.77 -4.35
N ARG A 125 11.58 5.22 -4.52
CA ARG A 125 10.88 5.27 -5.82
C ARG A 125 10.71 6.71 -6.33
N CYS A 126 10.41 7.66 -5.42
CA CYS A 126 10.12 9.04 -5.83
C CYS A 126 11.36 9.92 -5.93
N GLY A 127 12.46 9.54 -5.24
CA GLY A 127 13.69 10.36 -5.18
C GLY A 127 13.59 11.57 -4.26
N ILE A 128 12.47 11.74 -3.57
CA ILE A 128 12.22 12.75 -2.53
C ILE A 128 11.38 12.15 -1.40
N GLU A 129 11.44 12.77 -0.22
CA GLU A 129 10.57 12.44 0.92
C GLU A 129 9.61 13.60 1.23
N ILE A 130 8.51 13.30 1.90
CA ILE A 130 7.63 14.31 2.50
C ILE A 130 8.18 14.61 3.90
N SER A 131 8.56 15.87 4.16
CA SER A 131 9.10 16.24 5.48
C SER A 131 8.01 16.23 6.56
N VAL A 132 8.44 16.09 7.81
CA VAL A 132 7.54 16.19 8.97
C VAL A 132 6.87 17.56 9.03
N ASP A 133 7.61 18.65 8.71
CA ASP A 133 7.07 20.02 8.64
C ASP A 133 5.92 20.13 7.62
N VAL A 134 6.12 19.64 6.39
CA VAL A 134 5.06 19.65 5.36
C VAL A 134 3.86 18.85 5.82
N THR A 135 4.08 17.68 6.41
CA THR A 135 2.99 16.83 6.92
C THR A 135 2.20 17.54 8.03
N ALA A 136 2.89 18.18 8.97
CA ALA A 136 2.27 18.92 10.07
C ALA A 136 1.43 20.11 9.56
N ARG A 137 1.98 20.89 8.65
CA ARG A 137 1.27 22.04 8.02
C ARG A 137 0.03 21.58 7.25
N LEU A 138 0.11 20.43 6.55
CA LEU A 138 -1.03 19.84 5.84
C LEU A 138 -2.11 19.39 6.82
N TYR A 139 -1.74 18.67 7.87
CA TYR A 139 -2.70 18.17 8.87
C TYR A 139 -3.37 19.33 9.63
N GLU A 140 -2.62 20.37 10.00
CA GLU A 140 -3.17 21.57 10.64
C GLU A 140 -4.22 22.27 9.76
N LYS A 141 -3.92 22.41 8.46
CA LYS A 141 -4.80 23.09 7.51
C LYS A 141 -5.96 22.20 7.03
N TYR A 142 -5.72 20.91 6.87
CA TYR A 142 -6.66 19.93 6.33
C TYR A 142 -6.72 18.69 7.23
N PRO A 143 -7.55 18.67 8.28
CA PRO A 143 -7.58 17.56 9.24
C PRO A 143 -7.90 16.18 8.64
N HIS A 144 -8.51 16.13 7.45
CA HIS A 144 -8.74 14.88 6.71
C HIS A 144 -7.47 14.33 6.02
N VAL A 145 -6.37 15.08 5.98
CA VAL A 145 -5.02 14.56 5.66
C VAL A 145 -4.47 13.92 6.94
N CYS A 146 -4.96 12.76 7.29
CA CYS A 146 -4.90 12.19 8.65
C CYS A 146 -3.99 10.97 8.81
N CYS A 147 -3.28 10.58 7.75
CA CYS A 147 -2.41 9.40 7.79
C CYS A 147 -1.16 9.56 6.92
N MET A 148 -0.05 9.00 7.39
CA MET A 148 1.18 8.82 6.63
C MET A 148 1.45 7.33 6.39
N LYS A 149 1.60 6.88 5.14
CA LYS A 149 2.26 5.63 4.79
C LYS A 149 3.74 5.90 4.67
N ALA A 150 4.51 5.49 5.69
CA ALA A 150 5.96 5.70 5.79
C ALA A 150 6.71 4.52 5.16
N ALA A 151 7.49 4.76 4.12
CA ALA A 151 8.34 3.78 3.43
C ALA A 151 9.76 4.33 3.19
N GLU A 152 10.25 5.12 4.13
CA GLU A 152 11.59 5.70 4.15
C GLU A 152 12.65 4.74 4.74
N GLY A 153 12.22 3.63 5.36
CA GLY A 153 13.12 2.66 5.98
C GLY A 153 13.71 3.09 7.32
N SER A 154 13.14 4.10 8.00
CA SER A 154 13.69 4.70 9.22
C SER A 154 12.69 4.73 10.37
N CYS A 155 13.00 4.02 11.48
CA CYS A 155 12.25 4.14 12.73
C CYS A 155 12.35 5.54 13.35
N GLU A 156 13.49 6.24 13.15
CA GLU A 156 13.67 7.61 13.60
C GLU A 156 12.65 8.53 12.94
N LYS A 157 12.44 8.38 11.61
CA LYS A 157 11.45 9.17 10.88
C LYS A 157 10.02 8.90 11.36
N VAL A 158 9.67 7.65 11.63
CA VAL A 158 8.37 7.30 12.24
C VAL A 158 8.21 7.99 13.59
N THR A 159 9.25 7.96 14.44
CA THR A 159 9.25 8.65 15.73
C THR A 159 9.05 10.16 15.59
N GLU A 160 9.69 10.78 14.60
CA GLU A 160 9.51 12.21 14.31
C GLU A 160 8.06 12.54 13.92
N TYR A 161 7.43 11.75 13.04
CA TYR A 161 6.00 11.91 12.68
C TYR A 161 5.10 11.77 13.91
N VAL A 162 5.24 10.68 14.67
CA VAL A 162 4.41 10.42 15.85
C VAL A 162 4.55 11.53 16.88
N ARG A 163 5.78 12.01 17.13
CA ARG A 163 6.04 13.11 18.07
C ARG A 163 5.45 14.44 17.63
N ALA A 164 5.56 14.77 16.34
CA ALA A 164 5.14 16.07 15.81
C ALA A 164 3.63 16.18 15.59
N LEU A 165 2.98 15.06 15.23
CA LEU A 165 1.58 15.06 14.79
C LEU A 165 0.61 14.59 15.87
N GLY A 166 1.12 13.94 16.92
CA GLY A 166 0.30 13.46 18.03
C GLY A 166 -0.48 12.17 17.76
N PRO A 167 -1.29 11.73 18.74
CA PRO A 167 -1.92 10.40 18.71
C PRO A 167 -3.08 10.27 17.72
N ASP A 168 -3.65 11.37 17.26
CA ASP A 168 -4.79 11.37 16.34
C ASP A 168 -4.36 11.25 14.87
N TYR A 169 -3.07 11.43 14.57
CA TYR A 169 -2.51 11.23 13.25
C TYR A 169 -1.94 9.82 13.10
N ALA A 170 -2.48 9.05 12.17
CA ALA A 170 -2.02 7.70 11.95
C ALA A 170 -0.71 7.65 11.15
N VAL A 171 0.26 6.85 11.62
CA VAL A 171 1.45 6.48 10.84
C VAL A 171 1.40 4.99 10.56
N MET A 172 1.45 4.58 9.31
CA MET A 172 1.43 3.18 8.89
C MET A 172 2.72 2.80 8.19
N SER A 173 3.24 1.61 8.48
CA SER A 173 4.37 1.08 7.71
C SER A 173 3.98 0.90 6.24
N GLY A 174 4.87 1.27 5.33
CA GLY A 174 4.80 0.94 3.92
C GLY A 174 5.72 -0.22 3.51
N ASP A 175 6.42 -0.83 4.48
CA ASP A 175 7.40 -1.91 4.29
C ASP A 175 7.06 -3.08 5.23
N ASP A 176 6.85 -4.27 4.66
CA ASP A 176 6.51 -5.49 5.41
C ASP A 176 7.64 -5.90 6.37
N GLY A 177 8.88 -5.73 5.97
CA GLY A 177 10.06 -6.03 6.80
C GLY A 177 10.26 -5.04 7.96
N LEU A 178 9.50 -3.95 8.03
CA LEU A 178 9.60 -2.93 9.08
C LEU A 178 8.29 -2.77 9.88
N ILE A 179 7.32 -3.63 9.71
CA ILE A 179 6.03 -3.54 10.41
C ILE A 179 6.25 -3.44 11.93
N LEU A 180 6.86 -4.44 12.51
CA LEU A 180 7.02 -4.53 13.96
C LEU A 180 7.98 -3.46 14.54
N PRO A 181 9.14 -3.19 13.92
CA PRO A 181 9.98 -2.05 14.29
C PRO A 181 9.24 -0.70 14.28
N PHE A 182 8.46 -0.43 13.24
CA PHE A 182 7.70 0.82 13.13
C PHE A 182 6.57 0.90 14.16
N MET A 183 5.88 -0.20 14.44
CA MET A 183 4.86 -0.25 15.49
C MET A 183 5.47 0.01 16.88
N SER A 184 6.68 -0.47 17.14
CA SER A 184 7.39 -0.15 18.39
C SER A 184 7.79 1.33 18.50
N ALA A 185 7.92 2.03 17.37
CA ALA A 185 8.16 3.47 17.30
C ALA A 185 6.86 4.32 17.29
N GLY A 186 5.68 3.67 17.36
CA GLY A 186 4.38 4.33 17.43
C GLY A 186 3.53 4.26 16.16
N ALA A 187 3.95 3.53 15.13
CA ALA A 187 3.08 3.28 13.98
C ALA A 187 1.85 2.45 14.38
N THR A 188 0.72 2.70 13.73
CA THR A 188 -0.59 2.12 14.06
C THR A 188 -0.93 0.86 13.26
N GLY A 189 -0.10 0.49 12.28
CA GLY A 189 -0.33 -0.66 11.41
C GLY A 189 0.52 -0.63 10.16
N VAL A 190 0.04 -1.27 9.10
CA VAL A 190 0.76 -1.42 7.82
C VAL A 190 -0.18 -1.35 6.63
N ILE A 191 0.31 -0.78 5.52
CA ILE A 191 -0.24 -0.97 4.17
C ILE A 191 0.73 -1.91 3.45
N SER A 192 0.41 -3.19 3.48
CA SER A 192 1.28 -4.33 3.23
C SER A 192 1.22 -4.83 1.79
N VAL A 193 2.31 -5.40 1.30
CA VAL A 193 2.35 -6.24 0.10
C VAL A 193 2.12 -7.71 0.46
N ALA A 194 2.77 -8.20 1.52
CA ALA A 194 2.68 -9.58 1.98
C ALA A 194 1.26 -9.98 2.39
N SER A 195 0.43 -9.05 2.87
CA SER A 195 -0.97 -9.30 3.23
C SER A 195 -1.83 -9.73 2.04
N ASN A 196 -1.40 -9.54 0.82
CA ASN A 196 -2.12 -10.09 -0.33
C ASN A 196 -2.20 -11.63 -0.28
N LEU A 197 -1.20 -12.29 0.29
CA LEU A 197 -1.17 -13.74 0.53
C LEU A 197 -1.42 -14.08 2.00
N LEU A 198 -0.73 -13.41 2.92
CA LEU A 198 -0.67 -13.71 4.35
C LEU A 198 -1.65 -12.83 5.16
N VAL A 199 -2.95 -12.88 4.86
CA VAL A 199 -3.94 -11.97 5.48
C VAL A 199 -4.01 -12.20 6.99
N ASP A 200 -4.46 -13.37 7.43
CA ASP A 200 -4.65 -13.68 8.85
C ASP A 200 -3.38 -13.52 9.70
N PRO A 201 -2.20 -14.03 9.26
CA PRO A 201 -0.98 -13.84 10.03
C PRO A 201 -0.61 -12.38 10.27
N LEU A 202 -0.78 -11.52 9.25
CA LEU A 202 -0.47 -10.11 9.39
C LEU A 202 -1.51 -9.37 10.26
N VAL A 203 -2.78 -9.67 10.10
CA VAL A 203 -3.84 -9.10 10.95
C VAL A 203 -3.59 -9.46 12.42
N GLN A 204 -3.31 -10.74 12.72
CA GLN A 204 -3.00 -11.21 14.07
C GLN A 204 -1.74 -10.56 14.64
N MET A 205 -0.66 -10.45 13.85
CA MET A 205 0.58 -9.81 14.25
C MET A 205 0.37 -8.33 14.61
N VAL A 206 -0.31 -7.59 13.75
CA VAL A 206 -0.62 -6.17 13.99
C VAL A 206 -1.51 -6.01 15.23
N GLN A 207 -2.53 -6.87 15.40
CA GLN A 207 -3.40 -6.82 16.55
C GLN A 207 -2.67 -7.14 17.86
N ALA A 208 -1.78 -8.14 17.87
CA ALA A 208 -0.94 -8.45 19.02
C ALA A 208 -0.06 -7.25 19.40
N ALA A 209 0.61 -6.62 18.42
CA ALA A 209 1.44 -5.44 18.66
C ALA A 209 0.61 -4.25 19.20
N LYS A 210 -0.59 -4.02 18.67
CA LYS A 210 -1.52 -2.97 19.19
C LYS A 210 -1.95 -3.22 20.64
N ASN A 211 -2.03 -4.48 21.04
CA ASN A 211 -2.33 -4.89 22.41
C ASN A 211 -1.09 -4.94 23.33
N ASN A 212 0.06 -4.43 22.87
CA ASN A 212 1.36 -4.50 23.54
C ASN A 212 1.91 -5.92 23.75
N ASP A 213 1.36 -6.93 23.08
CA ASP A 213 1.89 -8.29 23.05
C ASP A 213 2.94 -8.45 21.94
N TYR A 214 4.08 -7.81 22.17
CA TYR A 214 5.21 -7.88 21.24
C TYR A 214 5.90 -9.26 21.23
N ALA A 215 5.65 -10.12 22.20
CA ALA A 215 6.17 -11.50 22.18
C ALA A 215 5.49 -12.30 21.06
N THR A 216 4.16 -12.38 21.06
CA THR A 216 3.36 -13.03 20.02
C THR A 216 3.56 -12.39 18.64
N ALA A 217 3.56 -11.05 18.57
CA ALA A 217 3.80 -10.33 17.31
C ALA A 217 5.15 -10.69 16.70
N ARG A 218 6.21 -10.81 17.53
CA ARG A 218 7.57 -11.14 17.08
C ARG A 218 7.70 -12.58 16.57
N GLU A 219 7.00 -13.54 17.17
CA GLU A 219 7.00 -14.92 16.68
C GLU A 219 6.48 -14.97 15.23
N THR A 220 5.34 -14.34 14.96
CA THR A 220 4.78 -14.23 13.61
C THR A 220 5.70 -13.46 12.67
N TYR A 221 6.24 -12.34 13.13
CA TYR A 221 7.16 -11.51 12.34
C TYR A 221 8.41 -12.30 11.90
N LEU A 222 9.07 -12.98 12.83
CA LEU A 222 10.29 -13.75 12.52
C LEU A 222 10.00 -14.95 11.62
N LYS A 223 8.85 -15.61 11.80
CA LYS A 223 8.43 -16.72 10.94
C LYS A 223 8.31 -16.27 9.48
N TYR A 224 7.68 -15.14 9.22
CA TYR A 224 7.40 -14.67 7.85
C TYR A 224 8.42 -13.65 7.32
N TYR A 225 9.41 -13.25 8.12
CA TYR A 225 10.42 -12.28 7.70
C TYR A 225 11.18 -12.66 6.42
N PRO A 226 11.57 -13.95 6.19
CA PRO A 226 12.17 -14.35 4.92
C PRO A 226 11.25 -14.09 3.72
N PHE A 227 9.94 -14.31 3.86
CA PHE A 227 8.96 -14.01 2.83
C PHE A 227 8.83 -12.50 2.58
N PHE A 228 8.80 -11.68 3.64
CA PHE A 228 8.77 -10.22 3.51
C PHE A 228 9.96 -9.69 2.70
N LYS A 229 11.11 -10.32 2.81
CA LYS A 229 12.30 -9.96 2.01
C LYS A 229 12.22 -10.50 0.59
N ALA A 230 11.74 -11.73 0.41
CA ALA A 230 11.72 -12.40 -0.89
C ALA A 230 10.76 -11.74 -1.89
N ILE A 231 9.64 -11.20 -1.44
CA ILE A 231 8.69 -10.48 -2.32
C ILE A 231 9.20 -9.14 -2.85
N PHE A 232 10.42 -8.73 -2.46
CA PHE A 232 11.13 -7.54 -2.96
C PHE A 232 12.50 -7.85 -3.61
N LEU A 233 12.78 -9.13 -3.89
CA LEU A 233 13.99 -9.52 -4.65
C LEU A 233 13.96 -8.99 -6.08
N GLU A 234 12.76 -8.85 -6.63
CA GLU A 234 12.50 -8.16 -7.90
C GLU A 234 11.40 -7.09 -7.69
N PRO A 235 11.21 -6.19 -8.65
CA PRO A 235 10.26 -5.09 -8.47
C PRO A 235 8.85 -5.57 -8.11
N ASN A 236 8.32 -5.09 -6.97
CA ASN A 236 6.90 -5.27 -6.62
C ASN A 236 6.02 -4.63 -7.71
N PRO A 237 4.98 -5.33 -8.25
CA PRO A 237 4.30 -6.50 -7.66
C PRO A 237 4.71 -7.88 -8.22
N VAL A 238 5.78 -8.01 -8.98
CA VAL A 238 6.07 -9.25 -9.74
C VAL A 238 6.16 -10.49 -8.82
N PRO A 239 6.94 -10.46 -7.70
CA PRO A 239 7.03 -11.64 -6.81
C PRO A 239 5.73 -11.98 -6.11
N ILE A 240 4.96 -10.99 -5.65
CA ILE A 240 3.70 -11.27 -4.95
C ILE A 240 2.62 -11.82 -5.91
N LYS A 241 2.59 -11.40 -7.18
CA LYS A 241 1.69 -11.97 -8.17
C LYS A 241 2.02 -13.43 -8.47
N TYR A 242 3.30 -13.76 -8.54
CA TYR A 242 3.74 -15.17 -8.61
C TYR A 242 3.24 -15.97 -7.41
N ALA A 243 3.44 -15.46 -6.20
CA ALA A 243 2.98 -16.11 -4.98
C ALA A 243 1.48 -16.36 -4.96
N LEU A 244 0.68 -15.36 -5.35
CA LEU A 244 -0.77 -15.46 -5.42
C LEU A 244 -1.25 -16.50 -6.45
N LYS A 245 -0.56 -16.59 -7.59
CA LYS A 245 -0.86 -17.61 -8.60
C LYS A 245 -0.54 -19.01 -8.10
N GLN A 246 0.64 -19.19 -7.47
CA GLN A 246 1.01 -20.49 -6.90
C GLN A 246 0.02 -20.95 -5.81
N ALA A 247 -0.50 -20.01 -5.01
CA ALA A 247 -1.54 -20.28 -4.03
C ALA A 247 -2.95 -20.48 -4.64
N GLY A 248 -3.11 -20.37 -5.96
CA GLY A 248 -4.39 -20.55 -6.64
C GLY A 248 -5.40 -19.42 -6.38
N ILE A 249 -4.96 -18.27 -5.86
CA ILE A 249 -5.82 -17.11 -5.58
C ILE A 249 -6.13 -16.34 -6.85
N ILE A 250 -5.13 -16.19 -7.74
CA ILE A 250 -5.27 -15.60 -9.07
C ILE A 250 -4.84 -16.58 -10.15
N GLN A 251 -5.35 -16.43 -11.36
CA GLN A 251 -5.05 -17.32 -12.48
C GLN A 251 -3.77 -16.91 -13.23
N SER A 252 -3.43 -15.63 -13.23
CA SER A 252 -2.32 -15.09 -14.03
C SER A 252 -1.37 -14.21 -13.20
N GLU A 253 -0.06 -14.49 -13.31
CA GLU A 253 1.01 -13.66 -12.76
C GLU A 253 1.47 -12.56 -13.72
N GLU A 254 0.82 -12.42 -14.88
CA GLU A 254 1.21 -11.48 -15.92
C GLU A 254 1.26 -10.03 -15.40
N VAL A 255 2.30 -9.31 -15.80
CA VAL A 255 2.49 -7.88 -15.55
C VAL A 255 2.63 -7.15 -16.88
N ARG A 256 2.28 -5.86 -16.91
CA ARG A 256 2.50 -5.02 -18.08
C ARG A 256 3.93 -4.46 -18.10
N LEU A 257 4.49 -4.28 -19.29
CA LEU A 257 5.73 -3.54 -19.46
C LEU A 257 5.61 -2.14 -18.80
N PRO A 258 6.70 -1.61 -18.20
CA PRO A 258 8.10 -2.09 -18.28
C PRO A 258 8.44 -3.22 -17.29
N LEU A 259 7.49 -3.69 -16.48
CA LEU A 259 7.73 -4.87 -15.65
C LEU A 259 7.79 -6.13 -16.52
N SER A 260 8.57 -7.12 -16.06
CA SER A 260 8.71 -8.43 -16.69
C SER A 260 8.46 -9.55 -15.69
N GLY A 261 8.24 -10.76 -16.18
CA GLY A 261 8.10 -11.92 -15.30
C GLY A 261 9.37 -12.20 -14.49
N LEU A 262 9.20 -12.97 -13.41
CA LEU A 262 10.31 -13.34 -12.52
C LEU A 262 11.41 -14.12 -13.22
N THR A 263 12.65 -13.91 -12.75
CA THR A 263 13.77 -14.78 -13.07
C THR A 263 13.62 -16.16 -12.42
N ASP A 264 14.24 -17.19 -13.00
CA ASP A 264 14.26 -18.54 -12.41
C ASP A 264 14.92 -18.56 -11.03
N GLY A 265 15.86 -17.65 -10.78
CA GLY A 265 16.50 -17.51 -9.47
C GLY A 265 15.51 -17.14 -8.38
N THR A 266 14.73 -16.10 -8.62
CA THR A 266 13.72 -15.63 -7.66
C THR A 266 12.57 -16.63 -7.50
N ARG A 267 12.15 -17.31 -8.58
CA ARG A 267 11.16 -18.40 -8.49
C ARG A 267 11.61 -19.49 -7.53
N ARG A 268 12.84 -20.01 -7.67
CA ARG A 268 13.38 -21.04 -6.76
C ARG A 268 13.41 -20.59 -5.30
N VAL A 269 13.75 -19.32 -5.03
CA VAL A 269 13.73 -18.79 -3.66
C VAL A 269 12.32 -18.78 -3.09
N LEU A 270 11.35 -18.32 -3.84
CA LEU A 270 9.94 -18.27 -3.42
C LEU A 270 9.38 -19.70 -3.21
N ASP A 271 9.64 -20.63 -4.14
CA ASP A 271 9.17 -22.02 -4.04
C ASP A 271 9.73 -22.70 -2.80
N ALA A 272 11.01 -22.48 -2.47
CA ALA A 272 11.61 -23.00 -1.26
C ALA A 272 10.94 -22.44 0.02
N LEU A 273 10.66 -21.14 0.03
CA LEU A 273 9.95 -20.49 1.15
C LEU A 273 8.50 -20.96 1.27
N PHE A 274 7.81 -21.21 0.17
CA PHE A 274 6.45 -21.75 0.20
C PHE A 274 6.42 -23.13 0.86
N ALA A 275 7.37 -23.99 0.50
CA ALA A 275 7.49 -25.31 1.12
C ALA A 275 7.86 -25.23 2.62
N GLU A 276 8.81 -24.35 2.98
CA GLU A 276 9.25 -24.14 4.38
C GLU A 276 8.12 -23.60 5.26
N LEU A 277 7.35 -22.64 4.75
CA LEU A 277 6.29 -21.96 5.50
C LEU A 277 4.93 -22.67 5.40
N GLY A 278 4.80 -23.70 4.58
CA GLY A 278 3.55 -24.44 4.35
C GLY A 278 2.48 -23.56 3.70
N LEU A 279 2.86 -22.72 2.74
CA LEU A 279 1.95 -21.76 2.10
C LEU A 279 1.25 -22.33 0.85
N ILE A 280 1.80 -23.38 0.28
CA ILE A 280 1.29 -24.04 -0.95
C ILE A 280 1.46 -25.55 -0.79
#